data_416b3afbd0d92bed2e97e9013cf6bf7a
#
_entry.id   416b3afbd0d92bed2e97e9013cf6bf7a
#
_cell.length_a   1.000
_cell.length_b   1.000
_cell.length_c   1.000
_cell.angle_alpha   90.00
_cell.angle_beta   90.00
_cell.angle_gamma   90.00
#
_symmetry.space_group_name_H-M   'P 1'
#
loop_
_entity.id
_entity.type
_entity.pdbx_description
1 polymer ?
#
loop_
_entity_poly.entity_id
_entity_poly.type
_entity_poly.pdbx_seq_one_letter_code
_entity_poly.pdbx_strand_id
1 'polypeptide(L)'
;KNITLYASQRAVAVKMQGDRIVSVTIQHIETGEQTELTAPLFSDCTGDATIGYLAGADWAMGREGRDEYGESLAPEQPDSLVMGASIQWYSKDMKKKTSFPHFEYGVRFDAENCEPVTMGEWKWETGMNRNQVSEAERVRDYGLLVIYSNWSYLKNHYTGDKKYANRSLDWVAYVSGKRESRRLLGDYVLSQDDIDKNVAHEDASFTTTWSIDLHFPDSVNSVR
;
A
#
# COMPACT_ATOMS: atom_id res chain seq x y z
N LYS A 1 14.36 -28.26 -4.61
CA LYS A 1 14.64 -28.64 -6.03
C LYS A 1 13.38 -28.71 -6.89
N ASN A 2 12.21 -28.38 -6.37
CA ASN A 2 10.94 -28.46 -7.08
C ASN A 2 10.28 -27.09 -7.27
N ILE A 3 11.08 -26.00 -7.22
CA ILE A 3 10.61 -24.63 -7.39
C ILE A 3 11.29 -24.06 -8.64
N THR A 4 10.48 -23.50 -9.54
CA THR A 4 10.95 -22.68 -10.65
C THR A 4 10.56 -21.22 -10.38
N LEU A 5 11.54 -20.32 -10.37
CA LEU A 5 11.35 -18.89 -10.18
C LEU A 5 11.38 -18.18 -11.54
N TYR A 6 10.32 -17.47 -11.84
CA TYR A 6 10.24 -16.55 -13.00
C TYR A 6 10.39 -15.11 -12.48
N ALA A 7 11.64 -14.64 -12.37
CA ALA A 7 11.92 -13.29 -11.93
C ALA A 7 11.53 -12.24 -13.00
N SER A 8 11.26 -10.99 -12.55
CA SER A 8 10.88 -9.88 -13.44
C SER A 8 9.65 -10.16 -14.31
N GLN A 9 8.70 -10.97 -13.80
CA GLN A 9 7.46 -11.31 -14.50
C GLN A 9 6.25 -10.78 -13.73
N ARG A 10 5.18 -10.48 -14.46
CA ARG A 10 3.88 -10.16 -13.89
C ARG A 10 2.77 -10.94 -14.60
N ALA A 11 1.73 -11.34 -13.89
CA ALA A 11 0.54 -11.92 -14.50
C ALA A 11 -0.22 -10.85 -15.30
N VAL A 12 -0.57 -11.16 -16.54
CA VAL A 12 -1.24 -10.24 -17.47
C VAL A 12 -2.53 -10.79 -18.06
N ALA A 13 -2.71 -12.11 -18.07
CA ALA A 13 -3.93 -12.75 -18.57
C ALA A 13 -4.20 -14.08 -17.87
N VAL A 14 -5.46 -14.47 -17.84
CA VAL A 14 -5.93 -15.74 -17.33
C VAL A 14 -6.85 -16.40 -18.36
N LYS A 15 -6.71 -17.70 -18.54
CA LYS A 15 -7.61 -18.48 -19.38
C LYS A 15 -8.46 -19.38 -18.52
N MET A 16 -9.76 -19.27 -18.69
CA MET A 16 -10.76 -20.03 -17.95
C MET A 16 -11.35 -21.16 -18.79
N GLN A 17 -11.75 -22.24 -18.12
CA GLN A 17 -12.63 -23.26 -18.65
C GLN A 17 -13.73 -23.51 -17.62
N GLY A 18 -14.93 -22.98 -17.88
CA GLY A 18 -15.97 -22.88 -16.84
C GLY A 18 -15.43 -22.05 -15.67
N ASP A 19 -15.59 -22.51 -14.45
CA ASP A 19 -15.14 -21.84 -13.22
C ASP A 19 -13.70 -22.16 -12.83
N ARG A 20 -12.92 -22.75 -13.74
CA ARG A 20 -11.56 -23.19 -13.46
C ARG A 20 -10.54 -22.43 -14.28
N ILE A 21 -9.49 -21.95 -13.62
CA ILE A 21 -8.30 -21.42 -14.29
C ILE A 21 -7.53 -22.59 -14.93
N VAL A 22 -7.26 -22.52 -16.23
CA VAL A 22 -6.45 -23.52 -16.94
C VAL A 22 -5.06 -23.03 -17.26
N SER A 23 -4.88 -21.72 -17.43
CA SER A 23 -3.55 -21.14 -17.58
C SER A 23 -3.50 -19.68 -17.12
N VAL A 24 -2.29 -19.25 -16.76
CA VAL A 24 -1.95 -17.85 -16.47
C VAL A 24 -0.85 -17.42 -17.41
N THR A 25 -1.02 -16.30 -18.11
CA THR A 25 0.04 -15.69 -18.91
C THR A 25 0.81 -14.72 -18.05
N ILE A 26 2.12 -14.93 -17.96
CA ILE A 26 3.06 -13.99 -17.34
C ILE A 26 3.82 -13.22 -18.42
N GLN A 27 4.18 -11.97 -18.14
CA GLN A 27 4.91 -11.10 -19.05
C GLN A 27 6.16 -10.55 -18.38
N HIS A 28 7.29 -10.67 -19.06
CA HIS A 28 8.54 -10.06 -18.61
C HIS A 28 8.43 -8.53 -18.65
N ILE A 29 8.72 -7.86 -17.54
CA ILE A 29 8.48 -6.41 -17.38
C ILE A 29 9.36 -5.52 -18.26
N GLU A 30 10.54 -6.01 -18.67
CA GLU A 30 11.49 -5.25 -19.49
C GLU A 30 11.35 -5.58 -21.00
N THR A 31 11.22 -6.86 -21.33
CA THR A 31 11.21 -7.31 -22.73
C THR A 31 9.82 -7.38 -23.34
N GLY A 32 8.78 -7.51 -22.50
CA GLY A 32 7.42 -7.75 -22.96
C GLY A 32 7.14 -9.19 -23.40
N GLU A 33 8.13 -10.07 -23.34
CA GLU A 33 7.96 -11.49 -23.69
C GLU A 33 6.93 -12.15 -22.79
N GLN A 34 6.04 -12.94 -23.37
CA GLN A 34 4.97 -13.63 -22.66
C GLN A 34 5.20 -15.13 -22.60
N THR A 35 4.88 -15.71 -21.46
CA THR A 35 4.91 -17.16 -21.23
C THR A 35 3.58 -17.60 -20.64
N GLU A 36 2.98 -18.64 -21.22
CA GLU A 36 1.78 -19.27 -20.69
C GLU A 36 2.16 -20.41 -19.74
N LEU A 37 1.65 -20.35 -18.50
CA LEU A 37 1.87 -21.35 -17.48
C LEU A 37 0.58 -22.12 -17.23
N THR A 38 0.65 -23.44 -17.27
CA THR A 38 -0.46 -24.35 -16.97
C THR A 38 -0.20 -25.11 -15.68
N ALA A 39 -1.22 -25.23 -14.84
CA ALA A 39 -1.13 -25.98 -13.58
C ALA A 39 -2.51 -26.49 -13.17
N PRO A 40 -2.59 -27.50 -12.31
CA PRO A 40 -3.85 -27.93 -11.72
C PRO A 40 -4.41 -26.96 -10.68
N LEU A 41 -3.55 -26.17 -10.02
CA LEU A 41 -3.88 -25.19 -8.98
C LEU A 41 -3.07 -23.91 -9.19
N PHE A 42 -3.67 -22.80 -8.83
CA PHE A 42 -3.06 -21.46 -8.85
C PHE A 42 -3.25 -20.79 -7.48
N SER A 43 -2.26 -20.04 -7.03
CA SER A 43 -2.34 -19.19 -5.85
C SER A 43 -2.07 -17.75 -6.25
N ASP A 44 -3.02 -16.84 -5.94
CA ASP A 44 -2.86 -15.42 -6.19
C ASP A 44 -2.20 -14.72 -5.01
N CYS A 45 -0.92 -14.43 -5.13
CA CYS A 45 -0.13 -13.67 -4.17
C CYS A 45 0.32 -12.31 -4.75
N THR A 46 -0.44 -11.75 -5.69
CA THR A 46 -0.07 -10.51 -6.41
C THR A 46 -0.23 -9.25 -5.56
N GLY A 47 -0.89 -9.33 -4.41
CA GLY A 47 -1.20 -8.19 -3.54
C GLY A 47 -2.39 -7.34 -4.00
N ASP A 48 -2.75 -7.41 -5.30
CA ASP A 48 -3.88 -6.70 -5.90
C ASP A 48 -5.01 -7.63 -6.36
N ALA A 49 -4.96 -8.90 -5.97
CA ALA A 49 -5.88 -9.93 -6.46
C ALA A 49 -5.94 -10.00 -8.00
N THR A 50 -4.76 -9.86 -8.66
CA THR A 50 -4.71 -9.68 -10.11
C THR A 50 -5.19 -10.93 -10.85
N ILE A 51 -4.79 -12.13 -10.42
CA ILE A 51 -5.18 -13.37 -11.07
C ILE A 51 -6.67 -13.62 -10.86
N GLY A 52 -7.17 -13.48 -9.63
CA GLY A 52 -8.59 -13.61 -9.32
C GLY A 52 -9.46 -12.62 -10.09
N TYR A 53 -9.04 -11.35 -10.14
CA TYR A 53 -9.72 -10.31 -10.93
C TYR A 53 -9.78 -10.66 -12.42
N LEU A 54 -8.66 -11.10 -13.01
CA LEU A 54 -8.59 -11.50 -14.42
C LEU A 54 -9.39 -12.78 -14.71
N ALA A 55 -9.57 -13.64 -13.70
CA ALA A 55 -10.40 -14.83 -13.76
C ALA A 55 -11.90 -14.53 -13.64
N GLY A 56 -12.28 -13.30 -13.28
CA GLY A 56 -13.69 -12.91 -13.05
C GLY A 56 -14.24 -13.33 -11.68
N ALA A 57 -13.36 -13.59 -10.70
CA ALA A 57 -13.79 -13.86 -9.33
C ALA A 57 -14.40 -12.61 -8.69
N ASP A 58 -15.32 -12.80 -7.77
CA ASP A 58 -15.92 -11.71 -7.00
C ASP A 58 -14.88 -11.06 -6.09
N TRP A 59 -14.95 -9.73 -5.98
CA TRP A 59 -14.01 -8.95 -5.19
C TRP A 59 -14.66 -7.69 -4.63
N ALA A 60 -14.10 -7.17 -3.54
CA ALA A 60 -14.48 -5.92 -2.91
C ALA A 60 -13.29 -4.97 -2.81
N MET A 61 -13.55 -3.68 -2.68
CA MET A 61 -12.60 -2.61 -2.37
C MET A 61 -13.34 -1.48 -1.66
N GLY A 62 -12.70 -0.84 -0.69
CA GLY A 62 -13.34 0.10 0.21
C GLY A 62 -13.69 -0.56 1.54
N ARG A 63 -14.39 0.15 2.42
CA ARG A 63 -14.74 -0.33 3.75
C ARG A 63 -16.19 -0.80 3.78
N GLU A 64 -16.42 -1.93 4.40
CA GLU A 64 -17.75 -2.46 4.69
C GLU A 64 -18.42 -1.60 5.76
N GLY A 65 -19.76 -1.53 5.73
CA GLY A 65 -20.54 -0.89 6.77
C GLY A 65 -20.66 -1.79 8.00
N ARG A 66 -20.85 -1.17 9.16
CA ARG A 66 -20.97 -1.88 10.45
C ARG A 66 -22.00 -2.99 10.44
N ASP A 67 -23.12 -2.77 9.76
CA ASP A 67 -24.24 -3.71 9.73
C ASP A 67 -23.98 -4.95 8.89
N GLU A 68 -22.95 -4.95 8.04
CA GLU A 68 -22.67 -6.07 7.14
C GLU A 68 -22.15 -7.30 7.90
N TYR A 69 -21.21 -7.09 8.84
CA TYR A 69 -20.61 -8.14 9.66
C TYR A 69 -20.78 -7.91 11.17
N GLY A 70 -21.47 -6.84 11.59
CA GLY A 70 -21.67 -6.50 13.01
C GLY A 70 -20.42 -5.94 13.68
N GLU A 71 -19.46 -5.42 12.93
CA GLU A 71 -18.15 -5.02 13.41
C GLU A 71 -18.15 -3.62 14.05
N SER A 72 -17.75 -3.54 15.31
CA SER A 72 -17.77 -2.28 16.07
C SER A 72 -16.75 -1.25 15.55
N LEU A 73 -15.67 -1.69 14.90
CA LEU A 73 -14.61 -0.84 14.34
C LEU A 73 -14.90 -0.38 12.90
N ALA A 74 -15.90 -0.98 12.25
CA ALA A 74 -16.30 -0.57 10.90
C ALA A 74 -17.04 0.79 10.93
N PRO A 75 -16.99 1.58 9.84
CA PRO A 75 -17.79 2.78 9.71
C PRO A 75 -19.28 2.45 9.75
N GLU A 76 -20.13 3.42 10.10
CA GLU A 76 -21.59 3.22 10.14
C GLU A 76 -22.15 2.83 8.77
N GLN A 77 -21.62 3.44 7.71
CA GLN A 77 -22.01 3.17 6.34
C GLN A 77 -20.80 2.77 5.52
N PRO A 78 -20.95 1.86 4.54
CA PRO A 78 -19.86 1.49 3.65
C PRO A 78 -19.37 2.69 2.84
N ASP A 79 -18.09 2.71 2.53
CA ASP A 79 -17.49 3.76 1.70
C ASP A 79 -16.39 3.18 0.77
N SER A 80 -15.83 4.04 -0.08
CA SER A 80 -14.79 3.66 -1.04
C SER A 80 -13.37 3.90 -0.51
N LEU A 81 -13.21 4.21 0.77
CA LEU A 81 -11.89 4.48 1.34
C LEU A 81 -11.12 3.19 1.57
N VAL A 82 -9.83 3.24 1.30
CA VAL A 82 -8.88 2.16 1.49
C VAL A 82 -7.69 2.64 2.31
N MET A 83 -6.87 1.74 2.82
CA MET A 83 -5.61 2.14 3.42
C MET A 83 -4.73 2.84 2.37
N GLY A 84 -4.15 3.97 2.73
CA GLY A 84 -3.27 4.73 1.85
C GLY A 84 -1.95 4.02 1.56
N ALA A 85 -1.29 4.44 0.51
CA ALA A 85 0.06 4.02 0.20
C ALA A 85 1.08 4.98 0.81
N SER A 86 2.20 4.45 1.30
CA SER A 86 3.30 5.23 1.86
C SER A 86 4.53 5.15 0.97
N ILE A 87 5.26 6.25 0.85
CA ILE A 87 6.56 6.28 0.20
C ILE A 87 7.64 6.24 1.28
N GLN A 88 8.47 5.22 1.26
CA GLN A 88 9.60 5.10 2.19
C GLN A 88 10.71 6.09 1.80
N TRP A 89 11.37 6.66 2.80
CA TRP A 89 12.49 7.56 2.60
C TRP A 89 13.37 7.64 3.85
N TYR A 90 14.62 8.04 3.67
CA TYR A 90 15.51 8.35 4.77
C TYR A 90 16.48 9.48 4.43
N SER A 91 16.97 10.12 5.48
CA SER A 91 17.97 11.17 5.43
C SER A 91 19.25 10.75 6.13
N LYS A 92 20.38 11.32 5.70
CA LYS A 92 21.70 11.05 6.24
C LYS A 92 22.31 12.30 6.85
N ASP A 93 22.96 12.15 8.02
CA ASP A 93 23.77 13.21 8.61
C ASP A 93 25.12 13.33 7.86
N MET A 94 25.29 14.45 7.20
CA MET A 94 26.48 14.75 6.38
C MET A 94 27.64 15.35 7.19
N LYS A 95 27.47 15.54 8.52
CA LYS A 95 28.44 16.19 9.43
C LYS A 95 28.85 17.61 9.01
N LYS A 96 28.14 18.20 8.09
CA LYS A 96 28.30 19.57 7.59
C LYS A 96 26.97 20.13 7.15
N LYS A 97 26.86 21.45 7.11
CA LYS A 97 25.65 22.13 6.63
C LYS A 97 25.31 21.72 5.19
N THR A 98 24.06 21.38 4.96
CA THR A 98 23.52 21.06 3.64
C THR A 98 22.32 21.95 3.34
N SER A 99 22.03 22.15 2.06
CA SER A 99 20.85 22.88 1.59
C SER A 99 19.84 21.94 0.95
N PHE A 100 18.62 22.40 0.84
CA PHE A 100 17.55 21.78 0.04
C PHE A 100 16.75 22.92 -0.59
N PRO A 101 16.33 22.80 -1.85
CA PRO A 101 15.55 23.85 -2.50
C PRO A 101 14.27 24.17 -1.72
N HIS A 102 13.87 25.43 -1.76
CA HIS A 102 12.53 25.81 -1.36
C HIS A 102 11.54 25.26 -2.38
N PHE A 103 10.60 24.42 -1.91
CA PHE A 103 9.69 23.68 -2.79
C PHE A 103 8.29 24.30 -2.74
N GLU A 104 8.04 25.26 -3.61
CA GLU A 104 6.81 26.08 -3.60
C GLU A 104 5.61 25.39 -4.23
N TYR A 105 5.83 24.36 -5.04
CA TYR A 105 4.77 23.66 -5.79
C TYR A 105 4.06 22.58 -4.99
N GLY A 106 4.52 22.34 -3.78
CA GLY A 106 4.11 21.22 -3.00
C GLY A 106 2.95 21.50 -2.05
N VAL A 107 2.79 20.57 -1.13
CA VAL A 107 1.88 20.70 0.00
C VAL A 107 2.47 21.72 0.99
N ARG A 108 1.62 22.58 1.53
CA ARG A 108 2.07 23.54 2.54
C ARG A 108 2.21 22.84 3.89
N PHE A 109 3.41 22.96 4.45
CA PHE A 109 3.73 22.52 5.79
C PHE A 109 4.06 23.71 6.69
N ASP A 110 3.71 23.57 7.96
CA ASP A 110 4.02 24.50 9.05
C ASP A 110 4.46 23.72 10.30
N ALA A 111 4.55 24.39 11.42
CA ALA A 111 4.99 23.78 12.67
C ALA A 111 3.96 22.79 13.26
N GLU A 112 2.69 22.90 12.89
CA GLU A 112 1.60 22.09 13.44
C GLU A 112 1.41 20.79 12.65
N ASN A 113 1.63 20.83 11.32
CA ASN A 113 1.35 19.71 10.43
C ASN A 113 2.61 19.04 9.83
N CYS A 114 3.81 19.58 10.08
CA CYS A 114 5.04 18.92 9.63
C CYS A 114 5.34 17.66 10.42
N GLU A 115 6.07 16.74 9.79
CA GLU A 115 6.60 15.54 10.46
C GLU A 115 8.11 15.70 10.68
N PRO A 116 8.58 16.05 11.90
CA PRO A 116 9.99 16.31 12.18
C PRO A 116 10.78 15.02 12.44
N VAL A 117 10.76 14.11 11.49
CA VAL A 117 11.45 12.82 11.50
C VAL A 117 12.63 12.80 10.53
N THR A 118 13.51 11.82 10.67
CA THR A 118 14.71 11.67 9.82
C THR A 118 14.58 10.56 8.80
N MET A 119 13.52 9.78 8.90
CA MET A 119 13.08 8.75 7.98
C MET A 119 11.57 8.59 8.08
N GLY A 120 10.95 8.08 7.04
CA GLY A 120 9.53 7.75 7.02
C GLY A 120 9.33 6.39 6.38
N GLU A 121 8.77 5.46 7.15
CA GLU A 121 8.38 4.13 6.66
C GLU A 121 6.88 4.12 6.37
N TRP A 122 6.07 4.58 7.33
CA TRP A 122 4.61 4.58 7.29
C TRP A 122 4.01 5.99 7.42
N LYS A 123 4.84 7.00 7.38
CA LYS A 123 4.38 8.38 7.43
C LYS A 123 3.83 8.82 6.09
N TRP A 124 2.81 9.66 6.12
CA TRP A 124 2.16 10.20 4.93
C TRP A 124 1.49 9.13 4.07
N GLU A 125 0.47 8.50 4.61
CA GLU A 125 -0.42 7.64 3.83
C GLU A 125 -1.23 8.48 2.85
N THR A 126 -1.08 8.21 1.56
CA THR A 126 -1.69 8.98 0.49
C THR A 126 -2.63 8.15 -0.35
N GLY A 127 -3.62 8.80 -0.98
CA GLY A 127 -4.52 8.14 -1.91
C GLY A 127 -5.57 7.23 -1.27
N MET A 128 -5.97 7.48 -0.02
CA MET A 128 -7.01 6.71 0.64
C MET A 128 -8.35 6.73 -0.10
N ASN A 129 -8.63 7.82 -0.82
CA ASN A 129 -9.84 8.01 -1.64
C ASN A 129 -9.60 7.68 -3.13
N ARG A 130 -8.58 6.91 -3.45
CA ARG A 130 -8.16 6.58 -4.82
C ARG A 130 -8.18 5.09 -5.05
N ASN A 131 -8.38 4.71 -6.30
CA ASN A 131 -8.19 3.33 -6.70
C ASN A 131 -6.69 3.00 -6.72
N GLN A 132 -6.23 2.23 -5.73
CA GLN A 132 -4.82 1.89 -5.52
C GLN A 132 -4.21 1.05 -6.67
N VAL A 133 -5.03 0.53 -7.58
CA VAL A 133 -4.57 -0.24 -8.74
C VAL A 133 -4.49 0.65 -9.98
N SER A 134 -5.61 1.27 -10.36
CA SER A 134 -5.67 2.06 -11.61
C SER A 134 -5.04 3.45 -11.49
N GLU A 135 -4.93 4.00 -10.27
CA GLU A 135 -4.33 5.31 -10.00
C GLU A 135 -2.99 5.22 -9.23
N ALA A 136 -2.36 4.05 -9.20
CA ALA A 136 -1.13 3.80 -8.42
C ALA A 136 -0.02 4.82 -8.70
N GLU A 137 0.20 5.19 -9.95
CA GLU A 137 1.17 6.21 -10.37
C GLU A 137 0.85 7.59 -9.78
N ARG A 138 -0.41 7.99 -9.84
CA ARG A 138 -0.87 9.27 -9.28
C ARG A 138 -0.72 9.32 -7.76
N VAL A 139 -1.04 8.22 -7.09
CA VAL A 139 -0.87 8.08 -5.62
C VAL A 139 0.60 8.20 -5.25
N ARG A 140 1.49 7.52 -6.00
CA ARG A 140 2.94 7.62 -5.81
C ARG A 140 3.43 9.05 -6.02
N ASP A 141 3.06 9.70 -7.10
CA ASP A 141 3.52 11.05 -7.45
C ASP A 141 3.11 12.06 -6.38
N TYR A 142 1.90 11.93 -5.85
CA TYR A 142 1.45 12.75 -4.74
C TYR A 142 2.22 12.46 -3.45
N GLY A 143 2.51 11.19 -3.15
CA GLY A 143 3.35 10.81 -2.00
C GLY A 143 4.77 11.40 -2.08
N LEU A 144 5.38 11.40 -3.28
CA LEU A 144 6.66 12.05 -3.51
C LEU A 144 6.58 13.58 -3.28
N LEU A 145 5.51 14.21 -3.77
CA LEU A 145 5.26 15.63 -3.54
C LEU A 145 5.18 15.97 -2.05
N VAL A 146 4.47 15.15 -1.27
CA VAL A 146 4.34 15.31 0.19
C VAL A 146 5.71 15.23 0.88
N ILE A 147 6.52 14.21 0.56
CA ILE A 147 7.85 14.02 1.17
C ILE A 147 8.76 15.20 0.88
N TYR A 148 8.87 15.61 -0.38
CA TYR A 148 9.72 16.74 -0.76
C TYR A 148 9.27 18.05 -0.14
N SER A 149 7.96 18.24 0.01
CA SER A 149 7.39 19.43 0.65
C SER A 149 7.70 19.48 2.15
N ASN A 150 7.46 18.37 2.86
CA ASN A 150 7.81 18.28 4.28
C ASN A 150 9.33 18.46 4.50
N TRP A 151 10.14 17.80 3.69
CA TRP A 151 11.61 17.93 3.76
C TRP A 151 12.07 19.37 3.49
N SER A 152 11.47 20.02 2.48
CA SER A 152 11.73 21.44 2.22
C SER A 152 11.41 22.33 3.41
N TYR A 153 10.27 22.10 4.07
CA TYR A 153 9.91 22.83 5.28
C TYR A 153 10.91 22.58 6.40
N LEU A 154 11.28 21.33 6.68
CA LEU A 154 12.26 20.98 7.73
C LEU A 154 13.63 21.60 7.49
N LYS A 155 14.03 21.74 6.25
CA LYS A 155 15.33 22.33 5.88
C LYS A 155 15.36 23.86 5.93
N ASN A 156 14.26 24.52 5.60
CA ASN A 156 14.26 25.96 5.33
C ASN A 156 13.52 26.78 6.41
N HIS A 157 12.56 26.17 7.10
CA HIS A 157 11.66 26.90 8.00
C HIS A 157 11.52 26.32 9.41
N TYR A 158 11.82 25.03 9.60
CA TYR A 158 11.65 24.40 10.90
C TYR A 158 12.66 24.89 11.93
N THR A 159 12.16 25.36 13.07
CA THR A 159 12.98 25.95 14.15
C THR A 159 13.17 25.04 15.36
N GLY A 160 12.47 23.89 15.42
CA GLY A 160 12.44 23.04 16.61
C GLY A 160 13.73 22.26 16.87
N ASP A 161 14.38 21.73 15.83
CA ASP A 161 15.60 20.93 15.98
C ASP A 161 16.64 21.28 14.90
N LYS A 162 17.81 21.66 15.36
CA LYS A 162 18.94 22.07 14.48
C LYS A 162 19.57 20.90 13.72
N LYS A 163 19.22 19.65 14.03
CA LYS A 163 19.78 18.46 13.34
C LYS A 163 19.54 18.47 11.84
N TYR A 164 18.44 19.07 11.37
CA TYR A 164 18.10 19.13 9.95
C TYR A 164 19.08 19.98 9.14
N ALA A 165 19.77 20.95 9.76
CA ALA A 165 20.76 21.76 9.08
C ALA A 165 21.88 20.94 8.42
N ASN A 166 22.27 19.82 9.04
CA ASN A 166 23.34 18.95 8.57
C ASN A 166 22.86 17.69 7.84
N ARG A 167 21.54 17.47 7.75
CA ARG A 167 21.01 16.29 7.07
C ARG A 167 20.71 16.58 5.60
N SER A 168 20.92 15.56 4.78
CA SER A 168 20.50 15.53 3.39
C SER A 168 19.48 14.41 3.21
N LEU A 169 18.46 14.62 2.39
CA LEU A 169 17.61 13.53 1.90
C LEU A 169 18.50 12.62 1.05
N ASP A 170 18.64 11.37 1.46
CA ASP A 170 19.61 10.43 0.87
C ASP A 170 18.92 9.46 -0.09
N TRP A 171 17.75 8.98 0.28
CA TRP A 171 16.99 8.06 -0.55
C TRP A 171 15.48 8.26 -0.36
N VAL A 172 14.75 8.13 -1.45
CA VAL A 172 13.29 8.11 -1.49
C VAL A 172 12.88 6.98 -2.42
N ALA A 173 11.97 6.15 -1.98
CA ALA A 173 11.47 5.03 -2.78
C ALA A 173 10.74 5.56 -4.03
N TYR A 174 11.02 4.94 -5.16
CA TYR A 174 10.29 5.23 -6.40
C TYR A 174 8.93 4.53 -6.44
N VAL A 175 8.81 3.39 -5.75
CA VAL A 175 7.58 2.59 -5.68
C VAL A 175 6.89 2.85 -4.36
N SER A 176 5.59 3.12 -4.39
CA SER A 176 4.80 3.26 -3.18
C SER A 176 4.56 1.91 -2.52
N GLY A 177 4.66 1.88 -1.20
CA GLY A 177 4.24 0.76 -0.37
C GLY A 177 2.71 0.71 -0.29
N LYS A 178 2.10 0.05 -1.25
CA LYS A 178 0.67 -0.18 -1.30
C LYS A 178 0.27 -1.22 -0.25
N ARG A 179 -0.82 -0.99 0.46
CA ARG A 179 -1.24 -1.80 1.61
C ARG A 179 -2.56 -2.50 1.37
N GLU A 180 -3.50 -1.82 0.73
CA GLU A 180 -4.82 -2.33 0.44
C GLU A 180 -5.22 -2.00 -1.00
N SER A 181 -5.90 -2.94 -1.65
CA SER A 181 -6.53 -2.75 -2.94
C SER A 181 -7.73 -3.68 -3.05
N ARG A 182 -7.81 -4.53 -4.08
CA ARG A 182 -8.87 -5.51 -4.22
C ARG A 182 -8.69 -6.66 -3.22
N ARG A 183 -9.78 -7.07 -2.58
CA ARG A 183 -9.91 -8.26 -1.75
C ARG A 183 -10.82 -9.24 -2.48
N LEU A 184 -10.35 -10.45 -2.75
CA LEU A 184 -11.20 -11.50 -3.31
C LEU A 184 -12.19 -11.95 -2.25
N LEU A 185 -13.45 -12.17 -2.65
CA LEU A 185 -14.46 -12.77 -1.80
C LEU A 185 -14.30 -14.29 -1.87
N GLY A 186 -13.90 -14.89 -0.76
CA GLY A 186 -13.74 -16.32 -0.60
C GLY A 186 -15.00 -16.97 -0.02
N ASP A 187 -14.93 -18.28 0.21
CA ASP A 187 -16.00 -19.02 0.86
C ASP A 187 -16.22 -18.60 2.33
N TYR A 188 -15.20 -17.99 2.92
CA TYR A 188 -15.22 -17.40 4.24
C TYR A 188 -14.63 -15.98 4.22
N VAL A 189 -15.33 -15.05 4.86
CA VAL A 189 -14.82 -13.67 5.07
C VAL A 189 -14.41 -13.53 6.52
N LEU A 190 -13.12 -13.31 6.75
CA LEU A 190 -12.56 -13.08 8.08
C LEU A 190 -13.08 -11.76 8.64
N SER A 191 -13.66 -11.80 9.83
CA SER A 191 -14.28 -10.65 10.49
C SER A 191 -13.50 -10.18 11.72
N GLN A 192 -13.85 -8.99 12.24
CA GLN A 192 -13.33 -8.51 13.52
C GLN A 192 -13.56 -9.52 14.65
N ASP A 193 -14.70 -10.16 14.68
CA ASP A 193 -15.07 -11.14 15.69
C ASP A 193 -14.14 -12.37 15.72
N ASP A 194 -13.64 -12.79 14.56
CA ASP A 194 -12.68 -13.89 14.48
C ASP A 194 -11.35 -13.53 15.18
N ILE A 195 -10.92 -12.28 15.03
CA ILE A 195 -9.71 -11.78 15.65
C ILE A 195 -9.92 -11.56 17.14
N ASP A 196 -10.99 -10.87 17.53
CA ASP A 196 -11.28 -10.51 18.92
C ASP A 196 -11.54 -11.75 19.78
N LYS A 197 -12.18 -12.78 19.22
CA LYS A 197 -12.48 -14.05 19.89
C LYS A 197 -11.40 -15.11 19.72
N ASN A 198 -10.34 -14.79 18.95
CA ASN A 198 -9.26 -15.73 18.63
C ASN A 198 -9.79 -17.06 18.11
N VAL A 199 -10.66 -17.01 17.10
CA VAL A 199 -11.32 -18.18 16.54
C VAL A 199 -10.29 -19.11 15.87
N ALA A 200 -10.34 -20.39 16.22
CA ALA A 200 -9.51 -21.40 15.59
C ALA A 200 -10.23 -21.97 14.35
N HIS A 201 -9.60 -21.87 13.19
CA HIS A 201 -10.10 -22.43 11.93
C HIS A 201 -9.45 -23.79 11.66
N GLU A 202 -10.22 -24.76 11.18
CA GLU A 202 -9.74 -26.13 10.92
C GLU A 202 -8.65 -26.16 9.83
N ASP A 203 -8.72 -25.25 8.88
CA ASP A 203 -7.78 -25.11 7.75
C ASP A 203 -6.68 -24.07 8.00
N ALA A 204 -6.51 -23.60 9.24
CA ALA A 204 -5.50 -22.62 9.59
C ALA A 204 -4.08 -23.08 9.23
N SER A 205 -3.38 -22.34 8.40
CA SER A 205 -2.02 -22.64 7.96
C SER A 205 -0.94 -21.83 8.71
N PHE A 206 -1.34 -20.80 9.45
CA PHE A 206 -0.45 -19.99 10.28
C PHE A 206 -1.22 -19.34 11.44
N THR A 207 -0.48 -18.75 12.37
CA THR A 207 -1.03 -17.96 13.47
C THR A 207 -0.49 -16.53 13.39
N THR A 208 -1.28 -15.56 13.86
CA THR A 208 -0.82 -14.18 14.04
C THR A 208 -1.11 -13.71 15.45
N THR A 209 -0.23 -12.86 15.98
CA THR A 209 -0.41 -12.17 17.27
C THR A 209 -0.61 -10.66 17.09
N TRP A 210 -0.74 -10.21 15.82
CA TRP A 210 -0.94 -8.80 15.53
C TRP A 210 -2.35 -8.39 15.88
N SER A 211 -2.49 -7.26 16.55
CA SER A 211 -3.79 -6.65 16.83
C SER A 211 -4.34 -5.96 15.57
N ILE A 212 -5.64 -5.68 15.57
CA ILE A 212 -6.24 -4.84 14.53
C ILE A 212 -5.61 -3.45 14.58
N ASP A 213 -5.05 -3.02 13.47
CA ASP A 213 -4.37 -1.73 13.28
C ASP A 213 -5.24 -0.84 12.39
N LEU A 214 -5.86 0.17 13.00
CA LEU A 214 -6.80 1.05 12.31
C LEU A 214 -6.08 2.24 11.67
N HIS A 215 -6.34 2.45 10.40
CA HIS A 215 -5.88 3.60 9.63
C HIS A 215 -7.04 4.55 9.35
N PHE A 216 -7.00 5.72 9.98
CA PHE A 216 -8.07 6.71 9.86
C PHE A 216 -7.77 7.68 8.72
N PRO A 217 -8.68 7.82 7.73
CA PRO A 217 -8.44 8.67 6.56
C PRO A 217 -8.37 10.17 6.91
N ASP A 218 -8.82 10.56 8.09
CA ASP A 218 -8.83 11.95 8.58
C ASP A 218 -7.67 12.26 9.53
N SER A 219 -6.73 11.31 9.71
CA SER A 219 -5.55 11.57 10.53
C SER A 219 -4.66 12.64 9.90
N VAL A 220 -3.89 13.34 10.73
CA VAL A 220 -2.90 14.34 10.26
C VAL A 220 -1.83 13.75 9.35
N ASN A 221 -1.68 12.44 9.37
CA ASN A 221 -0.76 11.71 8.52
C ASN A 221 -1.38 11.29 7.16
N SER A 222 -2.67 11.50 6.98
CA SER A 222 -3.38 11.20 5.73
C SER A 222 -3.49 12.45 4.89
N VAL A 223 -2.73 12.51 3.82
CA VAL A 223 -2.81 13.60 2.83
C VAL A 223 -3.60 13.11 1.62
N ARG A 224 -4.71 13.78 1.33
CA ARG A 224 -5.67 13.42 0.27
C ARG A 224 -5.36 14.08 -1.07
#